data_8547e7584c260de1dcf29f3f811470e9
#
_entry.id   8547e7584c260de1dcf29f3f811470e9
#
_cell.length_a   1.000
_cell.length_b   1.000
_cell.length_c   1.000
_cell.angle_alpha   90.00
_cell.angle_beta   90.00
_cell.angle_gamma   90.00
#
_symmetry.space_group_name_H-M   'P 1'
#
loop_
_entity.id
_entity.type
_entity.pdbx_description
1 polymer ?
#
loop_
_entity_poly.entity_id
_entity_poly.type
_entity_poly.pdbx_seq_one_letter_code
_entity_poly.pdbx_strand_id
1 'polypeptide(L)'
;VIVGVGDYNNPEYLAMRAREAGFKVASRLKLLESLQYALEAVDWLSEQGLENFYISIDVDHLDISHAPGVNSPTPLGMTPWESLRILEYA
;
A
#
# COMPACT_ATOMS: atom_id res chain seq x y z
N VAL A 1 -7.91 4.33 -1.54
CA VAL A 1 -6.68 4.20 -0.72
C VAL A 1 -5.72 3.26 -1.42
N ILE A 2 -4.47 3.64 -1.47
CA ILE A 2 -3.38 2.81 -2.01
C ILE A 2 -2.33 2.68 -0.91
N VAL A 3 -1.93 1.45 -0.61
CA VAL A 3 -0.97 1.14 0.45
C VAL A 3 0.20 0.33 -0.12
N GLY A 4 1.41 0.69 0.25
CA GLY A 4 2.61 -0.06 -0.10
C GLY A 4 3.19 0.24 -1.48
N VAL A 5 2.80 1.33 -2.11
CA VAL A 5 3.38 1.75 -3.40
C VAL A 5 4.89 1.91 -3.26
N GLY A 6 5.63 1.22 -4.13
CA GLY A 6 7.08 1.29 -4.16
C GLY A 6 7.58 2.61 -4.72
N ASP A 7 8.47 3.28 -3.97
CA ASP A 7 9.00 4.58 -4.35
C ASP A 7 10.07 4.48 -5.44
N TYR A 8 10.64 3.29 -5.63
CA TYR A 8 11.74 3.08 -6.60
C TYR A 8 11.28 2.63 -7.98
N ASN A 9 10.14 1.94 -8.05
CA ASN A 9 9.62 1.33 -9.27
C ASN A 9 8.35 1.98 -9.80
N ASN A 10 7.92 3.09 -9.20
CA ASN A 10 6.78 3.87 -9.67
C ASN A 10 7.22 5.31 -9.93
N PRO A 11 6.90 5.88 -11.11
CA PRO A 11 7.20 7.28 -11.40
C PRO A 11 6.51 8.22 -10.40
N GLU A 12 7.25 9.21 -9.92
CA GLU A 12 6.74 10.18 -8.95
C GLU A 12 5.47 10.89 -9.44
N TYR A 13 5.40 11.21 -10.73
CA TYR A 13 4.23 11.90 -11.28
C TYR A 13 2.93 11.08 -11.15
N LEU A 14 3.01 9.76 -11.16
CA LEU A 14 1.83 8.92 -10.96
C LEU A 14 1.33 9.01 -9.53
N ALA A 15 2.22 9.03 -8.54
CA ALA A 15 1.86 9.22 -7.14
C ALA A 15 1.23 10.60 -6.92
N MET A 16 1.78 11.65 -7.53
CA MET A 16 1.24 13.00 -7.49
C MET A 16 -0.17 13.03 -8.09
N ARG A 17 -0.37 12.44 -9.26
CA ARG A 17 -1.68 12.39 -9.91
C ARG A 17 -2.71 11.63 -9.08
N ALA A 18 -2.31 10.56 -8.42
CA ALA A 18 -3.19 9.82 -7.52
C ALA A 18 -3.66 10.71 -6.36
N ARG A 19 -2.73 11.45 -5.74
CA ARG A 19 -3.08 12.38 -4.65
C ARG A 19 -3.98 13.51 -5.13
N GLU A 20 -3.70 14.09 -6.29
CA GLU A 20 -4.55 15.13 -6.91
C GLU A 20 -5.95 14.61 -7.21
N ALA A 21 -6.09 13.34 -7.58
CA ALA A 21 -7.38 12.70 -7.83
C ALA A 21 -8.12 12.31 -6.54
N GLY A 22 -7.57 12.60 -5.36
CA GLY A 22 -8.21 12.34 -4.08
C GLY A 22 -7.89 10.98 -3.46
N PHE A 23 -6.92 10.25 -4.00
CA PHE A 23 -6.47 8.99 -3.39
C PHE A 23 -5.64 9.25 -2.14
N LYS A 24 -5.95 8.52 -1.06
CA LYS A 24 -5.09 8.45 0.11
C LYS A 24 -4.00 7.43 -0.18
N VAL A 25 -2.75 7.85 -0.12
CA VAL A 25 -1.59 7.01 -0.49
C VAL A 25 -0.64 6.87 0.70
N ALA A 26 -0.37 5.63 1.10
CA ALA A 26 0.67 5.30 2.06
C ALA A 26 1.78 4.55 1.32
N SER A 27 2.87 5.25 1.01
CA SER A 27 3.99 4.68 0.25
C SER A 27 4.81 3.71 1.08
N ARG A 28 5.60 2.86 0.41
CA ARG A 28 6.47 1.91 1.10
C ARG A 28 7.47 2.59 2.04
N LEU A 29 8.05 3.72 1.63
CA LEU A 29 8.98 4.46 2.49
C LEU A 29 8.31 4.95 3.78
N LYS A 30 7.07 5.39 3.70
CA LYS A 30 6.29 5.75 4.89
C LYS A 30 6.07 4.55 5.79
N LEU A 31 5.72 3.40 5.23
CA LEU A 31 5.50 2.17 5.99
C LEU A 31 6.77 1.66 6.66
N LEU A 32 7.95 1.93 6.09
CA LEU A 32 9.22 1.62 6.73
C LEU A 32 9.46 2.47 7.99
N GLU A 33 8.94 3.70 8.02
CA GLU A 33 8.99 4.54 9.21
C GLU A 33 8.02 4.04 10.28
N SER A 34 6.79 3.76 9.88
CA SER A 34 5.76 3.23 10.78
C SER A 34 4.59 2.63 10.00
N LEU A 35 4.19 1.44 10.39
CA LEU A 35 2.99 0.80 9.84
C LEU A 35 1.72 1.59 10.15
N GLN A 36 1.77 2.46 11.16
CA GLN A 36 0.65 3.31 11.56
C GLN A 36 0.11 4.15 10.40
N TYR A 37 0.96 4.56 9.46
CA TYR A 37 0.51 5.31 8.28
C TYR A 37 -0.50 4.52 7.43
N ALA A 38 -0.33 3.20 7.32
CA ALA A 38 -1.31 2.35 6.64
C ALA A 38 -2.61 2.24 7.42
N LEU A 39 -2.54 2.09 8.73
CA LEU A 39 -3.71 1.99 9.60
C LEU A 39 -4.51 3.30 9.59
N GLU A 40 -3.84 4.44 9.57
CA GLU A 40 -4.47 5.75 9.41
C GLU A 40 -5.20 5.88 8.06
N ALA A 41 -4.63 5.33 6.99
CA ALA A 41 -5.29 5.33 5.69
C ALA A 41 -6.57 4.47 5.71
N VAL A 42 -6.56 3.35 6.41
CA VAL A 42 -7.75 2.52 6.62
C VAL A 42 -8.80 3.26 7.45
N ASP A 43 -8.38 3.93 8.53
CA ASP A 43 -9.28 4.74 9.35
C ASP A 43 -9.94 5.84 8.52
N TRP A 44 -9.16 6.54 7.70
CA TRP A 44 -9.68 7.57 6.81
C TRP A 44 -10.76 7.00 5.88
N LEU A 45 -10.54 5.81 5.33
CA LEU A 45 -11.51 5.15 4.46
C LEU A 45 -12.81 4.82 5.22
N SER A 46 -12.70 4.33 6.45
CA SER A 46 -13.84 4.02 7.30
C SER A 46 -14.69 5.25 7.62
N GLU A 47 -14.07 6.42 7.72
CA GLU A 47 -14.73 7.69 8.01
C GLU A 47 -15.56 8.24 6.82
N GLN A 48 -15.45 7.64 5.62
CA GLN A 48 -16.17 8.10 4.44
C GLN A 48 -17.64 7.65 4.38
N GLY A 49 -18.13 6.93 5.39
CA GLY A 49 -19.52 6.49 5.46
C GLY A 49 -19.88 5.37 4.50
N LEU A 50 -18.89 4.64 4.02
CA LEU A 50 -19.09 3.50 3.11
C LEU A 50 -19.41 2.24 3.91
N GLU A 51 -20.39 1.46 3.44
CA GLU A 51 -20.79 0.20 4.09
C GLU A 51 -19.96 -0.99 3.62
N ASN A 52 -19.48 -0.95 2.37
CA ASN A 52 -18.76 -2.06 1.76
C ASN A 52 -17.48 -1.57 1.11
N PHE A 53 -16.43 -2.38 1.19
CA PHE A 53 -15.13 -2.12 0.57
C PHE A 53 -14.75 -3.26 -0.35
N TYR A 54 -14.11 -2.93 -1.46
CA TYR A 54 -13.40 -3.89 -2.28
C TYR A 54 -11.90 -3.77 -1.98
N ILE A 55 -11.27 -4.91 -1.69
CA ILE A 55 -9.83 -4.97 -1.44
C ILE A 55 -9.16 -5.71 -2.59
N SER A 56 -8.25 -5.03 -3.28
CA SER A 56 -7.41 -5.61 -4.31
C SER A 56 -6.00 -5.80 -3.74
N ILE A 57 -5.44 -6.98 -3.92
CA ILE A 57 -4.10 -7.32 -3.43
C ILE A 57 -3.25 -7.73 -4.63
N ASP A 58 -2.24 -6.91 -4.91
CA ASP A 58 -1.23 -7.24 -5.91
C ASP A 58 -0.06 -7.95 -5.23
N VAL A 59 0.27 -9.15 -5.69
CA VAL A 59 1.33 -9.96 -5.06
C VAL A 59 2.70 -9.29 -5.15
N ASP A 60 2.92 -8.45 -6.14
CA ASP A 60 4.17 -7.72 -6.32
C ASP A 60 4.37 -6.57 -5.31
N HIS A 61 3.41 -6.32 -4.40
CA HIS A 61 3.65 -5.42 -3.26
C HIS A 61 4.61 -6.03 -2.25
N LEU A 62 4.76 -7.36 -2.27
CA LEU A 62 5.68 -8.07 -1.40
C LEU A 62 7.13 -7.87 -1.86
N ASP A 63 8.05 -7.88 -0.89
CA ASP A 63 9.47 -7.81 -1.20
C ASP A 63 9.89 -8.97 -2.12
N ILE A 64 10.87 -8.72 -2.97
CA ILE A 64 11.40 -9.70 -3.91
C ILE A 64 11.84 -11.00 -3.23
N SER A 65 12.28 -10.94 -1.98
CA SER A 65 12.66 -12.12 -1.19
C SER A 65 11.47 -13.04 -0.88
N HIS A 66 10.25 -12.52 -0.89
CA HIS A 66 9.02 -13.27 -0.64
C HIS A 66 8.23 -13.58 -1.91
N ALA A 67 8.38 -12.77 -2.95
CA ALA A 67 7.66 -12.92 -4.20
C ALA A 67 8.57 -12.72 -5.42
N PRO A 68 9.57 -13.59 -5.64
CA PRO A 68 10.50 -13.44 -6.77
C PRO A 68 9.89 -13.81 -8.12
N GLY A 69 8.81 -14.57 -8.13
CA GLY A 69 8.18 -15.10 -9.35
C GLY A 69 7.15 -14.19 -10.01
N VAL A 70 7.04 -12.93 -9.59
CA VAL A 70 6.12 -11.95 -10.18
C VAL A 70 6.78 -11.22 -11.35
N ASN A 71 5.95 -10.62 -12.24
CA ASN A 71 6.46 -9.90 -13.42
C ASN A 71 7.29 -8.66 -13.06
N SER A 72 6.97 -8.00 -11.98
CA SER A 72 7.67 -6.78 -11.52
C SER A 72 8.10 -6.93 -10.08
N PRO A 73 9.19 -7.69 -9.80
CA PRO A 73 9.66 -7.88 -8.43
C PRO A 73 10.03 -6.54 -7.79
N THR A 74 9.62 -6.36 -6.54
CA THR A 74 9.79 -5.10 -5.81
C THR A 74 10.92 -5.18 -4.79
N PRO A 75 12.04 -4.45 -4.99
CA PRO A 75 13.04 -4.32 -3.93
C PRO A 75 12.50 -3.46 -2.79
N LEU A 76 12.83 -3.81 -1.55
CA LEU A 76 12.32 -3.14 -0.34
C LEU A 76 10.79 -3.15 -0.26
N GLY A 77 10.15 -4.17 -0.80
CA GLY A 77 8.71 -4.36 -0.73
C GLY A 77 8.24 -4.74 0.67
N MET A 78 6.95 -4.95 0.80
CA MET A 78 6.33 -5.31 2.07
C MET A 78 6.61 -6.76 2.43
N THR A 79 6.63 -7.06 3.73
CA THR A 79 6.65 -8.44 4.22
C THR A 79 5.22 -8.98 4.29
N PRO A 80 5.03 -10.32 4.22
CA PRO A 80 3.72 -10.92 4.44
C PRO A 80 3.11 -10.54 5.79
N TRP A 81 3.94 -10.39 6.82
CA TRP A 81 3.50 -9.97 8.15
C TRP A 81 2.87 -8.58 8.16
N GLU A 82 3.53 -7.60 7.53
CA GLU A 82 2.99 -6.24 7.40
C GLU A 82 1.66 -6.23 6.67
N SER A 83 1.56 -6.99 5.57
CA SER A 83 0.34 -7.10 4.79
C SER A 83 -0.81 -7.70 5.60
N LEU A 84 -0.56 -8.78 6.33
CA LEU A 84 -1.57 -9.39 7.20
C LEU A 84 -2.05 -8.45 8.30
N ARG A 85 -1.15 -7.67 8.87
CA ARG A 85 -1.51 -6.68 9.90
C ARG A 85 -2.48 -5.63 9.36
N ILE A 86 -2.25 -5.15 8.16
CA ILE A 86 -3.12 -4.16 7.52
C ILE A 86 -4.48 -4.79 7.19
N LEU A 87 -4.48 -6.01 6.64
CA LEU A 87 -5.72 -6.70 6.29
C LEU A 87 -6.58 -7.05 7.52
N GLU A 88 -5.96 -7.45 8.62
CA GLU A 88 -6.69 -7.69 9.87
C GLU A 88 -7.32 -6.42 10.42
N TYR A 89 -6.64 -5.29 10.29
CA TYR A 89 -7.15 -4.01 10.76
C TYR A 89 -8.31 -3.51 9.89
N ALA A 90 -8.23 -3.77 8.59
CA ALA A 90 -9.30 -3.40 7.68
C ALA A 90 -10.52 -4.32 7.87
#